data_1404007581c79647a1871dda3568dfe7
#
_entry.id   1404007581c79647a1871dda3568dfe7
#
_cell.length_a   1.000
_cell.length_b   1.000
_cell.length_c   1.000
_cell.angle_alpha   90.00
_cell.angle_beta   90.00
_cell.angle_gamma   90.00
#
_symmetry.space_group_name_H-M   'P 1'
#
loop_
_entity.id
_entity.type
_entity.pdbx_description
1 polymer ?
#
loop_
_entity_poly.entity_id
_entity_poly.type
_entity_poly.pdbx_seq_one_letter_code
_entity_poly.pdbx_strand_id
1 'polypeptide(L)'
;MQITEKLDRHPAPASRPHPLAFLNGLLWVGSWDTHHVYAIDPQSWNVRQEIEAPGRPYGLTVVGSEMRAVIAHGEEEDRFLYRLTPDGGFDLGSKTACPDFTGSHLAASGETLLLGQMGFHRILALAPDMTIEREIALPTRCAGFGFGPEGRFYMISADEEFEDLKFGTLDVSQSAPQFESIGAMPEEARSLVYDGSRWWTSLRDANEIASFNP
;
A
#
# COMPACT_ATOMS: atom_id res chain seq x y z
N MET A 1 13.80 -11.60 14.62
CA MET A 1 14.04 -12.38 13.38
C MET A 1 14.43 -11.39 12.28
N GLN A 2 15.37 -11.72 11.41
CA GLN A 2 15.69 -10.87 10.24
C GLN A 2 14.90 -11.39 9.03
N ILE A 3 13.89 -10.64 8.61
CA ILE A 3 13.12 -10.95 7.41
C ILE A 3 13.97 -10.67 6.17
N THR A 4 14.87 -9.69 6.25
CA THR A 4 15.80 -9.30 5.18
C THR A 4 16.59 -10.46 4.55
N GLU A 5 16.93 -11.50 5.33
CA GLU A 5 17.67 -12.67 4.85
C GLU A 5 16.83 -13.70 4.10
N LYS A 6 15.49 -13.51 4.11
CA LYS A 6 14.52 -14.45 3.54
C LYS A 6 13.68 -13.87 2.41
N LEU A 7 14.09 -12.72 1.86
CA LEU A 7 13.39 -12.08 0.76
C LEU A 7 13.68 -12.79 -0.56
N ASP A 8 12.61 -13.15 -1.27
CA ASP A 8 12.68 -13.53 -2.68
C ASP A 8 12.45 -12.27 -3.51
N ARG A 9 13.51 -11.78 -4.17
CA ARG A 9 13.54 -10.48 -4.86
C ARG A 9 13.41 -10.64 -6.37
N HIS A 10 12.63 -9.76 -6.96
CA HIS A 10 12.37 -9.69 -8.38
C HIS A 10 12.49 -8.26 -8.89
N PRO A 11 12.96 -8.01 -10.14
CA PRO A 11 12.99 -6.69 -10.71
C PRO A 11 11.56 -6.15 -10.87
N ALA A 12 11.32 -4.88 -10.49
CA ALA A 12 10.04 -4.24 -10.74
C ALA A 12 9.82 -3.99 -12.24
N PRO A 13 8.56 -3.91 -12.71
CA PRO A 13 8.26 -3.63 -14.12
C PRO A 13 8.68 -2.23 -14.54
N ALA A 14 8.83 -1.32 -13.59
CA ALA A 14 9.25 0.07 -13.80
C ALA A 14 9.97 0.59 -12.56
N SER A 15 10.64 1.75 -12.72
CA SER A 15 11.39 2.40 -11.64
C SER A 15 10.48 2.90 -10.51
N ARG A 16 11.03 2.97 -9.31
CA ARG A 16 10.39 3.44 -8.08
C ARG A 16 9.01 2.81 -7.82
N PRO A 17 8.94 1.45 -7.74
CA PRO A 17 7.69 0.76 -7.35
C PRO A 17 7.26 1.24 -5.97
N HIS A 18 5.95 1.51 -5.78
CA HIS A 18 5.48 1.99 -4.49
C HIS A 18 4.22 1.27 -4.02
N PRO A 19 3.00 1.57 -4.48
CA PRO A 19 1.84 0.86 -3.98
C PRO A 19 1.74 -0.53 -4.58
N LEU A 20 1.28 -1.47 -3.75
CA LEU A 20 0.96 -2.83 -4.14
C LEU A 20 -0.49 -3.17 -3.80
N ALA A 21 -1.12 -4.00 -4.64
CA ALA A 21 -2.37 -4.67 -4.35
C ALA A 21 -2.34 -6.08 -4.97
N PHE A 22 -3.20 -6.99 -4.51
CA PHE A 22 -3.34 -8.32 -5.09
C PHE A 22 -4.79 -8.59 -5.46
N LEU A 23 -5.07 -8.80 -6.75
CA LEU A 23 -6.41 -9.01 -7.27
C LEU A 23 -6.40 -10.01 -8.42
N ASN A 24 -7.32 -10.99 -8.39
CA ASN A 24 -7.51 -11.98 -9.44
C ASN A 24 -6.22 -12.78 -9.79
N GLY A 25 -5.40 -13.10 -8.78
CA GLY A 25 -4.16 -13.84 -8.97
C GLY A 25 -3.00 -13.00 -9.54
N LEU A 26 -3.18 -11.69 -9.70
CA LEU A 26 -2.16 -10.77 -10.21
C LEU A 26 -1.70 -9.81 -9.11
N LEU A 27 -0.40 -9.53 -9.08
CA LEU A 27 0.20 -8.49 -8.26
C LEU A 27 0.16 -7.17 -9.03
N TRP A 28 -0.53 -6.19 -8.48
CA TRP A 28 -0.66 -4.84 -9.03
C TRP A 28 0.36 -3.92 -8.38
N VAL A 29 1.12 -3.21 -9.20
CA VAL A 29 2.25 -2.37 -8.79
C VAL A 29 2.16 -1.01 -9.42
N GLY A 30 2.14 0.05 -8.62
CA GLY A 30 2.26 1.41 -9.13
C GLY A 30 3.72 1.87 -9.21
N SER A 31 4.07 2.63 -10.24
CA SER A 31 5.37 3.29 -10.37
C SER A 31 5.22 4.80 -10.19
N TRP A 32 6.09 5.37 -9.34
CA TRP A 32 6.12 6.82 -9.12
C TRP A 32 6.66 7.59 -10.33
N ASP A 33 7.60 7.01 -11.06
CA ASP A 33 8.28 7.71 -12.16
C ASP A 33 7.50 7.64 -13.47
N THR A 34 6.89 6.49 -13.75
CA THR A 34 6.14 6.31 -15.00
C THR A 34 4.68 6.74 -14.90
N HIS A 35 4.15 6.93 -13.67
CA HIS A 35 2.72 7.16 -13.42
C HIS A 35 1.84 6.07 -14.03
N HIS A 36 2.25 4.81 -13.93
CA HIS A 36 1.48 3.65 -14.40
C HIS A 36 1.24 2.67 -13.26
N VAL A 37 0.23 1.86 -13.43
CA VAL A 37 -0.05 0.68 -12.61
C VAL A 37 0.06 -0.55 -13.50
N TYR A 38 0.89 -1.52 -13.07
CA TYR A 38 1.20 -2.74 -13.79
C TYR A 38 0.57 -3.93 -13.08
N ALA A 39 -0.07 -4.84 -13.81
CA ALA A 39 -0.49 -6.15 -13.31
C ALA A 39 0.53 -7.20 -13.70
N ILE A 40 1.12 -7.88 -12.72
CA ILE A 40 2.17 -8.88 -12.90
C ILE A 40 1.63 -10.25 -12.47
N ASP A 41 1.89 -11.25 -13.28
CA ASP A 41 1.70 -12.65 -12.89
C ASP A 41 2.86 -13.06 -11.96
N PRO A 42 2.61 -13.34 -10.67
CA PRO A 42 3.68 -13.59 -9.70
C PRO A 42 4.42 -14.92 -9.90
N GLN A 43 3.93 -15.82 -10.77
CA GLN A 43 4.57 -17.09 -11.09
C GLN A 43 5.54 -16.97 -12.26
N SER A 44 5.11 -16.29 -13.34
CA SER A 44 5.91 -16.13 -14.55
C SER A 44 6.69 -14.83 -14.60
N TRP A 45 6.39 -13.88 -13.71
CA TRP A 45 6.90 -12.52 -13.64
C TRP A 45 6.64 -11.69 -14.90
N ASN A 46 5.63 -12.08 -15.71
CA ASN A 46 5.23 -11.36 -16.90
C ASN A 46 4.23 -10.25 -16.55
N VAL A 47 4.45 -9.07 -17.13
CA VAL A 47 3.44 -7.99 -17.12
C VAL A 47 2.28 -8.41 -18.00
N ARG A 48 1.08 -8.49 -17.43
CA ARG A 48 -0.16 -8.85 -18.10
C ARG A 48 -0.95 -7.62 -18.55
N GLN A 49 -0.78 -6.52 -17.82
CA GLN A 49 -1.49 -5.28 -18.10
C GLN A 49 -0.68 -4.08 -17.61
N GLU A 50 -0.83 -2.96 -18.30
CA GLU A 50 -0.29 -1.66 -17.97
C GLU A 50 -1.39 -0.61 -18.12
N ILE A 51 -1.60 0.20 -17.09
CA ILE A 51 -2.64 1.23 -17.03
C ILE A 51 -2.00 2.56 -16.65
N GLU A 52 -2.19 3.57 -17.48
CA GLU A 52 -1.76 4.94 -17.16
C GLU A 52 -2.61 5.49 -16.00
N ALA A 53 -1.94 6.00 -14.96
CA ALA A 53 -2.58 6.65 -13.84
C ALA A 53 -2.68 8.17 -14.08
N PRO A 54 -3.73 8.83 -13.58
CA PRO A 54 -3.91 10.27 -13.77
C PRO A 54 -2.92 11.15 -12.98
N GLY A 55 -1.90 10.54 -12.37
CA GLY A 55 -0.83 11.15 -11.61
C GLY A 55 0.01 10.10 -10.89
N ARG A 56 0.80 10.51 -9.89
CA ARG A 56 1.70 9.61 -9.17
C ARG A 56 0.93 8.70 -8.20
N PRO A 57 1.02 7.34 -8.33
CA PRO A 57 0.32 6.42 -7.44
C PRO A 57 1.02 6.27 -6.09
N TYR A 58 0.27 6.45 -5.00
CA TYR A 58 0.75 6.34 -3.62
C TYR A 58 0.16 5.17 -2.84
N GLY A 59 -1.09 4.81 -3.06
CA GLY A 59 -1.77 3.71 -2.39
C GLY A 59 -2.62 2.91 -3.34
N LEU A 60 -2.68 1.60 -3.15
CA LEU A 60 -3.59 0.68 -3.83
C LEU A 60 -4.21 -0.26 -2.80
N THR A 61 -5.48 -0.57 -2.96
CA THR A 61 -6.17 -1.64 -2.23
C THR A 61 -7.33 -2.19 -3.04
N VAL A 62 -7.83 -3.35 -2.64
CA VAL A 62 -8.97 -4.02 -3.29
C VAL A 62 -10.22 -3.86 -2.43
N VAL A 63 -11.33 -3.47 -3.06
CA VAL A 63 -12.67 -3.43 -2.48
C VAL A 63 -13.63 -4.18 -3.39
N GLY A 64 -14.06 -5.38 -2.96
CA GLY A 64 -14.85 -6.27 -3.82
C GLY A 64 -14.05 -6.75 -5.05
N SER A 65 -14.54 -6.42 -6.25
CA SER A 65 -13.87 -6.74 -7.53
C SER A 65 -13.11 -5.57 -8.14
N GLU A 66 -13.09 -4.43 -7.46
CA GLU A 66 -12.44 -3.19 -7.93
C GLU A 66 -11.25 -2.84 -7.02
N MET A 67 -10.42 -1.92 -7.49
CA MET A 67 -9.37 -1.32 -6.68
C MET A 67 -9.71 0.13 -6.31
N ARG A 68 -9.12 0.58 -5.23
CA ARG A 68 -9.03 1.99 -4.85
C ARG A 68 -7.58 2.41 -4.91
N ALA A 69 -7.33 3.59 -5.49
CA ALA A 69 -5.99 4.13 -5.65
C ALA A 69 -5.90 5.55 -5.09
N VAL A 70 -4.88 5.82 -4.30
CA VAL A 70 -4.49 7.19 -3.94
C VAL A 70 -3.51 7.69 -4.99
N ILE A 71 -3.86 8.80 -5.63
CA ILE A 71 -3.07 9.42 -6.69
C ILE A 71 -2.74 10.86 -6.29
N ALA A 72 -1.47 11.23 -6.45
CA ALA A 72 -1.01 12.60 -6.24
C ALA A 72 -1.10 13.43 -7.51
N HIS A 73 -1.51 14.68 -7.36
CA HIS A 73 -1.63 15.65 -8.45
C HIS A 73 -0.91 16.96 -8.12
N GLY A 74 -0.38 17.59 -9.17
CA GLY A 74 0.23 18.90 -9.10
C GLY A 74 1.56 18.94 -8.37
N GLU A 75 2.11 20.14 -8.23
CA GLU A 75 3.39 20.37 -7.54
C GLU A 75 3.30 20.17 -6.03
N GLU A 76 2.14 20.49 -5.44
CA GLU A 76 1.85 20.27 -4.01
C GLU A 76 1.58 18.81 -3.66
N GLU A 77 1.51 17.96 -4.70
CA GLU A 77 1.21 16.53 -4.56
C GLU A 77 -0.10 16.24 -3.80
N ASP A 78 -1.15 17.02 -4.03
CA ASP A 78 -2.47 16.80 -3.45
C ASP A 78 -2.99 15.39 -3.74
N ARG A 79 -3.48 14.70 -2.73
CA ARG A 79 -3.94 13.31 -2.81
C ARG A 79 -5.42 13.20 -3.07
N PHE A 80 -5.75 12.38 -4.06
CA PHE A 80 -7.13 12.04 -4.41
C PHE A 80 -7.30 10.53 -4.49
N LEU A 81 -8.46 10.06 -4.06
CA LEU A 81 -8.88 8.68 -4.22
C LEU A 81 -9.59 8.50 -5.57
N TYR A 82 -9.27 7.43 -6.26
CA TYR A 82 -9.91 6.99 -7.51
C TYR A 82 -10.38 5.55 -7.42
N ARG A 83 -11.40 5.20 -8.21
CA ARG A 83 -11.68 3.82 -8.57
C ARG A 83 -10.81 3.40 -9.75
N LEU A 84 -10.34 2.18 -9.69
CA LEU A 84 -9.56 1.53 -10.75
C LEU A 84 -10.15 0.14 -10.98
N THR A 85 -10.61 -0.12 -12.19
CA THR A 85 -11.09 -1.43 -12.60
C THR A 85 -10.07 -2.11 -13.52
N PRO A 86 -9.85 -3.44 -13.39
CA PRO A 86 -8.88 -4.13 -14.24
C PRO A 86 -9.13 -3.94 -15.74
N ASP A 87 -10.40 -3.96 -16.17
CA ASP A 87 -10.76 -3.89 -17.59
C ASP A 87 -10.97 -2.46 -18.10
N GLY A 88 -11.34 -1.52 -17.22
CA GLY A 88 -11.74 -0.15 -17.58
C GLY A 88 -10.70 0.92 -17.26
N GLY A 89 -9.66 0.60 -16.49
CA GLY A 89 -8.68 1.57 -16.03
C GLY A 89 -9.22 2.52 -14.95
N PHE A 90 -8.64 3.72 -14.85
CA PHE A 90 -9.06 4.72 -13.88
C PHE A 90 -10.38 5.39 -14.25
N ASP A 91 -11.35 5.33 -13.34
CA ASP A 91 -12.58 6.12 -13.44
C ASP A 91 -12.29 7.56 -12.99
N LEU A 92 -12.04 8.45 -13.95
CA LEU A 92 -11.74 9.86 -13.68
C LEU A 92 -12.91 10.59 -13.02
N GLY A 93 -14.15 10.13 -13.24
CA GLY A 93 -15.36 10.68 -12.59
C GLY A 93 -15.48 10.34 -11.11
N SER A 94 -14.72 9.35 -10.63
CA SER A 94 -14.70 8.94 -9.23
C SER A 94 -13.72 9.74 -8.34
N LYS A 95 -13.00 10.73 -8.92
CA LYS A 95 -12.02 11.53 -8.21
C LYS A 95 -12.61 12.18 -6.95
N THR A 96 -12.07 11.85 -5.78
CA THR A 96 -12.48 12.40 -4.49
C THR A 96 -11.25 12.82 -3.70
N ALA A 97 -11.25 14.02 -3.12
CA ALA A 97 -10.12 14.47 -2.30
C ALA A 97 -9.96 13.58 -1.06
N CYS A 98 -8.72 13.17 -0.78
CA CYS A 98 -8.40 12.58 0.51
C CYS A 98 -8.54 13.63 1.62
N PRO A 99 -8.90 13.25 2.87
CA PRO A 99 -8.86 14.18 3.99
C PRO A 99 -7.52 14.90 4.09
N ASP A 100 -7.54 16.20 4.31
CA ASP A 100 -6.36 17.08 4.35
C ASP A 100 -5.47 17.02 3.08
N PHE A 101 -6.01 16.58 1.95
CA PHE A 101 -5.29 16.34 0.69
C PHE A 101 -4.05 15.45 0.84
N THR A 102 -4.01 14.57 1.85
CA THR A 102 -2.87 13.68 2.08
C THR A 102 -3.30 12.23 2.28
N GLY A 103 -2.43 11.30 1.88
CA GLY A 103 -2.60 9.86 2.01
C GLY A 103 -1.48 9.12 1.29
N SER A 104 -1.00 8.04 1.88
CA SER A 104 0.16 7.30 1.34
C SER A 104 -0.15 5.83 1.09
N HIS A 105 -0.88 5.18 1.98
CA HIS A 105 -1.16 3.75 1.92
C HIS A 105 -2.65 3.49 2.08
N LEU A 106 -3.13 2.42 1.47
CA LEU A 106 -4.51 1.96 1.58
C LEU A 106 -4.58 0.51 2.00
N ALA A 107 -5.56 0.19 2.84
CA ALA A 107 -6.08 -1.15 3.02
C ALA A 107 -7.61 -1.10 3.08
N ALA A 108 -8.27 -2.22 2.94
CA ALA A 108 -9.73 -2.30 3.07
C ALA A 108 -10.14 -3.44 3.99
N SER A 109 -11.19 -3.20 4.78
CA SER A 109 -11.89 -4.21 5.58
C SER A 109 -13.38 -4.12 5.25
N GLY A 110 -13.87 -5.04 4.41
CA GLY A 110 -15.19 -4.89 3.80
C GLY A 110 -15.24 -3.63 2.93
N GLU A 111 -16.16 -2.72 3.21
CA GLU A 111 -16.30 -1.44 2.51
C GLU A 111 -15.54 -0.28 3.17
N THR A 112 -15.07 -0.45 4.41
CA THR A 112 -14.30 0.57 5.13
C THR A 112 -12.88 0.64 4.56
N LEU A 113 -12.46 1.83 4.14
CA LEU A 113 -11.10 2.10 3.72
C LEU A 113 -10.24 2.56 4.90
N LEU A 114 -9.05 2.04 5.01
CA LEU A 114 -8.01 2.52 5.91
C LEU A 114 -7.00 3.33 5.09
N LEU A 115 -6.96 4.64 5.32
CA LEU A 115 -6.05 5.58 4.65
C LEU A 115 -4.93 5.98 5.61
N GLY A 116 -3.70 5.62 5.29
CA GLY A 116 -2.52 6.03 6.05
C GLY A 116 -2.11 7.45 5.71
N GLN A 117 -2.00 8.30 6.71
CA GLN A 117 -1.48 9.66 6.62
C GLN A 117 -0.15 9.75 7.37
N MET A 118 0.94 9.43 6.69
CA MET A 118 2.27 9.27 7.26
C MET A 118 2.75 10.53 8.00
N GLY A 119 2.55 11.72 7.43
CA GLY A 119 2.96 12.98 8.04
C GLY A 119 2.19 13.36 9.32
N PHE A 120 1.03 12.74 9.53
CA PHE A 120 0.22 12.94 10.74
C PHE A 120 0.31 11.75 11.71
N HIS A 121 1.12 10.75 11.43
CA HIS A 121 1.26 9.54 12.23
C HIS A 121 -0.09 8.89 12.58
N ARG A 122 -0.99 8.77 11.59
CA ARG A 122 -2.32 8.21 11.80
C ARG A 122 -2.82 7.39 10.61
N ILE A 123 -3.81 6.56 10.90
CA ILE A 123 -4.66 5.92 9.90
C ILE A 123 -6.09 6.45 10.10
N LEU A 124 -6.75 6.83 9.01
CA LEU A 124 -8.16 7.18 8.99
C LEU A 124 -8.97 5.98 8.51
N ALA A 125 -9.98 5.55 9.29
CA ALA A 125 -11.02 4.68 8.81
C ALA A 125 -12.10 5.53 8.13
N LEU A 126 -12.34 5.26 6.84
CA LEU A 126 -13.23 6.04 6.00
C LEU A 126 -14.43 5.18 5.57
N ALA A 127 -15.62 5.74 5.70
CA ALA A 127 -16.82 5.20 5.07
C ALA A 127 -16.73 5.31 3.52
N PRO A 128 -17.62 4.62 2.77
CA PRO A 128 -17.62 4.70 1.30
C PRO A 128 -17.80 6.10 0.72
N ASP A 129 -18.42 7.02 1.45
CA ASP A 129 -18.60 8.44 1.11
C ASP A 129 -17.42 9.33 1.52
N MET A 130 -16.30 8.73 1.99
CA MET A 130 -15.10 9.40 2.51
C MET A 130 -15.27 10.12 3.85
N THR A 131 -16.40 9.93 4.54
CA THR A 131 -16.58 10.40 5.91
C THR A 131 -15.61 9.69 6.84
N ILE A 132 -14.91 10.43 7.70
CA ILE A 132 -14.02 9.86 8.71
C ILE A 132 -14.87 9.23 9.82
N GLU A 133 -14.84 7.90 9.90
CA GLU A 133 -15.53 7.15 10.97
C GLU A 133 -14.67 7.09 12.23
N ARG A 134 -13.34 6.98 12.04
CA ARG A 134 -12.40 6.85 13.15
C ARG A 134 -10.99 7.25 12.76
N GLU A 135 -10.27 7.82 13.71
CA GLU A 135 -8.83 8.05 13.66
C GLU A 135 -8.09 7.06 14.56
N ILE A 136 -6.99 6.52 14.05
CA ILE A 136 -6.11 5.57 14.74
C ILE A 136 -4.73 6.20 14.80
N ALA A 137 -4.30 6.62 15.97
CA ALA A 137 -2.97 7.19 16.17
C ALA A 137 -1.90 6.09 16.05
N LEU A 138 -0.86 6.34 15.26
CA LEU A 138 0.25 5.40 15.10
C LEU A 138 1.39 5.75 16.05
N PRO A 139 2.02 4.75 16.70
CA PRO A 139 3.16 4.97 17.60
C PRO A 139 4.46 5.30 16.86
N THR A 140 4.50 5.06 15.54
CA THR A 140 5.67 5.24 14.66
C THR A 140 5.21 5.69 13.29
N ARG A 141 6.15 6.09 12.43
CA ARG A 141 5.85 6.24 11.00
C ARG A 141 5.47 4.89 10.38
N CYS A 142 4.74 4.95 9.27
CA CYS A 142 4.27 3.77 8.55
C CYS A 142 4.80 3.78 7.12
N ALA A 143 5.55 2.73 6.75
CA ALA A 143 6.06 2.55 5.39
C ALA A 143 5.17 1.65 4.53
N GLY A 144 4.16 1.02 5.10
CA GLY A 144 3.19 0.17 4.41
C GLY A 144 2.35 -0.62 5.41
N PHE A 145 1.13 -0.96 5.02
CA PHE A 145 0.27 -1.82 5.82
C PHE A 145 -0.73 -2.61 4.97
N GLY A 146 -1.31 -3.63 5.56
CA GLY A 146 -2.34 -4.45 4.94
C GLY A 146 -2.91 -5.48 5.90
N PHE A 147 -4.00 -6.11 5.47
CA PHE A 147 -4.56 -7.26 6.18
C PHE A 147 -3.92 -8.55 5.69
N GLY A 148 -3.62 -9.44 6.62
CA GLY A 148 -3.01 -10.74 6.37
C GLY A 148 -3.87 -11.88 6.86
N PRO A 149 -3.25 -13.01 7.26
CA PRO A 149 -3.97 -14.18 7.75
C PRO A 149 -4.97 -13.83 8.85
N GLU A 150 -6.15 -14.47 8.80
CA GLU A 150 -7.22 -14.31 9.79
C GLU A 150 -7.74 -12.87 9.94
N GLY A 151 -7.54 -12.02 8.90
CA GLY A 151 -7.94 -10.61 8.95
C GLY A 151 -7.14 -9.74 9.92
N ARG A 152 -5.98 -10.23 10.41
CA ARG A 152 -5.09 -9.47 11.27
C ARG A 152 -4.42 -8.35 10.48
N PHE A 153 -4.28 -7.18 11.10
CA PHE A 153 -3.61 -6.04 10.50
C PHE A 153 -2.10 -6.06 10.76
N TYR A 154 -1.34 -5.84 9.69
CA TYR A 154 0.12 -5.80 9.71
C TYR A 154 0.62 -4.47 9.16
N MET A 155 1.77 -4.02 9.67
CA MET A 155 2.38 -2.76 9.28
C MET A 155 3.90 -2.92 9.17
N ILE A 156 4.50 -2.17 8.27
CA ILE A 156 5.92 -1.85 8.30
C ILE A 156 6.06 -0.52 9.04
N SER A 157 6.55 -0.57 10.27
CA SER A 157 6.90 0.62 11.04
C SER A 157 8.24 1.17 10.58
N ALA A 158 8.43 2.47 10.70
CA ALA A 158 9.69 3.16 10.44
C ALA A 158 9.98 4.18 11.53
N ASP A 159 11.26 4.44 11.76
CA ASP A 159 11.72 5.62 12.48
C ASP A 159 11.54 6.91 11.65
N GLU A 160 11.98 8.06 12.18
CA GLU A 160 11.82 9.34 11.51
C GLU A 160 12.65 9.45 10.22
N GLU A 161 13.80 8.80 10.16
CA GLU A 161 14.74 8.80 9.05
C GLU A 161 14.47 7.70 8.01
N PHE A 162 13.59 6.74 8.32
CA PHE A 162 13.34 5.53 7.51
C PHE A 162 14.56 4.61 7.39
N GLU A 163 15.37 4.52 8.43
CA GLU A 163 16.55 3.66 8.51
C GLU A 163 16.28 2.35 9.28
N ASP A 164 15.41 2.40 10.32
CA ASP A 164 15.02 1.22 11.11
C ASP A 164 13.58 0.80 10.82
N LEU A 165 13.40 -0.08 9.84
CA LEU A 165 12.09 -0.60 9.46
C LEU A 165 11.82 -1.97 10.09
N LYS A 166 10.60 -2.13 10.64
CA LYS A 166 10.16 -3.38 11.26
C LYS A 166 8.79 -3.80 10.75
N PHE A 167 8.67 -5.06 10.40
CA PHE A 167 7.38 -5.71 10.15
C PHE A 167 6.77 -6.16 11.47
N GLY A 168 5.49 -5.94 11.64
CA GLY A 168 4.77 -6.33 12.86
C GLY A 168 3.27 -6.15 12.76
N THR A 169 2.59 -6.25 13.90
CA THR A 169 1.12 -6.17 13.99
C THR A 169 0.65 -5.02 14.85
N LEU A 170 -0.58 -4.60 14.58
CA LEU A 170 -1.33 -3.60 15.32
C LEU A 170 -2.78 -4.05 15.49
N ASP A 171 -3.40 -3.76 16.63
CA ASP A 171 -4.84 -3.89 16.80
C ASP A 171 -5.53 -2.58 16.37
N VAL A 172 -5.89 -2.48 15.10
CA VAL A 172 -6.57 -1.29 14.55
C VAL A 172 -8.00 -1.07 15.06
N SER A 173 -8.52 -1.92 15.95
CA SER A 173 -9.77 -1.64 16.67
C SER A 173 -9.58 -0.59 17.77
N GLN A 174 -8.36 -0.40 18.25
CA GLN A 174 -7.99 0.61 19.24
C GLN A 174 -7.69 1.96 18.57
N SER A 175 -7.95 3.06 19.28
CA SER A 175 -7.62 4.40 18.78
C SER A 175 -6.13 4.75 18.87
N ALA A 176 -5.39 4.08 19.76
CA ALA A 176 -3.95 4.22 19.97
C ALA A 176 -3.33 2.84 20.22
N PRO A 177 -3.18 2.02 19.18
CA PRO A 177 -2.68 0.65 19.31
C PRO A 177 -1.18 0.63 19.61
N GLN A 178 -0.74 -0.46 20.24
CA GLN A 178 0.68 -0.76 20.39
C GLN A 178 1.19 -1.55 19.18
N PHE A 179 2.38 -1.24 18.71
CA PHE A 179 3.04 -2.00 17.65
C PHE A 179 3.83 -3.19 18.23
N GLU A 180 3.54 -4.38 17.73
CA GLU A 180 4.23 -5.62 18.09
C GLU A 180 5.15 -6.06 16.95
N SER A 181 6.46 -5.86 17.11
CA SER A 181 7.46 -6.20 16.10
C SER A 181 7.66 -7.71 15.96
N ILE A 182 7.66 -8.19 14.71
CA ILE A 182 7.97 -9.58 14.33
C ILE A 182 9.41 -9.69 13.81
N GLY A 183 9.87 -8.73 13.01
CA GLY A 183 11.22 -8.77 12.46
C GLY A 183 11.62 -7.50 11.71
N ALA A 184 12.92 -7.36 11.44
CA ALA A 184 13.47 -6.25 10.69
C ALA A 184 13.19 -6.37 9.20
N MET A 185 12.97 -5.24 8.55
CA MET A 185 12.76 -5.09 7.10
C MET A 185 13.92 -4.31 6.46
N PRO A 186 14.13 -4.43 5.13
CA PRO A 186 15.06 -3.54 4.43
C PRO A 186 14.61 -2.09 4.50
N GLU A 187 15.54 -1.15 4.55
CA GLU A 187 15.26 0.28 4.61
C GLU A 187 14.51 0.82 3.39
N GLU A 188 14.61 0.14 2.23
CA GLU A 188 13.87 0.51 1.00
C GLU A 188 12.43 -0.01 0.98
N ALA A 189 12.02 -0.84 1.94
CA ALA A 189 10.68 -1.46 1.94
C ALA A 189 9.59 -0.39 2.06
N ARG A 190 8.66 -0.42 1.10
CA ARG A 190 7.47 0.43 1.05
C ARG A 190 6.28 -0.43 0.63
N SER A 191 5.08 -0.06 1.08
CA SER A 191 3.86 -0.82 0.84
C SER A 191 3.89 -2.26 1.40
N LEU A 192 2.72 -2.87 1.53
CA LEU A 192 2.58 -4.22 2.05
C LEU A 192 1.27 -4.82 1.54
N VAL A 193 1.32 -6.02 0.95
CA VAL A 193 0.13 -6.77 0.55
C VAL A 193 0.32 -8.27 0.78
N TYR A 194 -0.75 -8.94 1.20
CA TYR A 194 -0.80 -10.40 1.37
C TYR A 194 -1.60 -11.03 0.23
N ASP A 195 -1.03 -12.04 -0.44
CA ASP A 195 -1.66 -12.72 -1.59
C ASP A 195 -2.48 -13.95 -1.22
N GLY A 196 -2.60 -14.22 0.09
CA GLY A 196 -3.23 -15.44 0.62
C GLY A 196 -2.22 -16.52 1.01
N SER A 197 -0.95 -16.41 0.59
CA SER A 197 0.12 -17.37 0.89
C SER A 197 1.39 -16.71 1.44
N ARG A 198 1.75 -15.54 0.95
CA ARG A 198 2.94 -14.78 1.31
C ARG A 198 2.70 -13.28 1.29
N TRP A 199 3.59 -12.56 1.90
CA TRP A 199 3.64 -11.11 1.86
C TRP A 199 4.46 -10.61 0.68
N TRP A 200 4.08 -9.44 0.16
CA TRP A 200 4.81 -8.70 -0.86
C TRP A 200 5.07 -7.29 -0.37
N THR A 201 6.24 -6.77 -0.68
CA THR A 201 6.64 -5.37 -0.43
C THR A 201 7.40 -4.83 -1.64
N SER A 202 7.28 -3.55 -1.93
CA SER A 202 8.13 -2.88 -2.90
C SER A 202 9.43 -2.42 -2.21
N LEU A 203 10.56 -2.64 -2.87
CA LEU A 203 11.87 -2.10 -2.50
C LEU A 203 12.13 -0.92 -3.46
N ARG A 204 11.59 0.24 -3.08
CA ARG A 204 11.42 1.37 -3.99
C ARG A 204 12.71 1.86 -4.63
N ASP A 205 13.74 2.08 -3.83
CA ASP A 205 15.00 2.67 -4.30
C ASP A 205 15.91 1.63 -4.96
N ALA A 206 15.68 0.34 -4.70
CA ALA A 206 16.31 -0.78 -5.41
C ALA A 206 15.64 -1.11 -6.76
N ASN A 207 14.44 -0.57 -7.05
CA ASN A 207 13.60 -0.93 -8.20
C ASN A 207 13.24 -2.43 -8.23
N GLU A 208 12.94 -2.98 -7.07
CA GLU A 208 12.59 -4.38 -6.88
C GLU A 208 11.24 -4.53 -6.16
N ILE A 209 10.69 -5.73 -6.26
CA ILE A 209 9.58 -6.21 -5.47
C ILE A 209 10.04 -7.48 -4.77
N ALA A 210 9.72 -7.62 -3.50
CA ALA A 210 10.14 -8.78 -2.74
C ALA A 210 8.96 -9.50 -2.11
N SER A 211 9.04 -10.82 -2.02
CA SER A 211 8.11 -11.64 -1.25
C SER A 211 8.80 -12.30 -0.05
N PHE A 212 8.00 -12.57 1.00
CA PHE A 212 8.50 -13.19 2.23
C PHE A 212 7.39 -13.87 3.03
N ASN A 213 7.81 -14.78 3.89
CA ASN A 213 7.00 -15.35 4.97
C ASN A 213 7.73 -15.08 6.29
N PRO A 214 7.09 -14.38 7.25
CA PRO A 214 7.70 -14.02 8.52
C PRO A 214 7.88 -15.20 9.47
#